data_ee3d57b58c4df9db4210e8f6e44550c7
#
_entry.id   ee3d57b58c4df9db4210e8f6e44550c7
#
_cell.length_a   1.000
_cell.length_b   1.000
_cell.length_c   1.000
_cell.angle_alpha   90.00
_cell.angle_beta   90.00
_cell.angle_gamma   90.00
#
_symmetry.space_group_name_H-M   'P 1'
#
loop_
_entity.id
_entity.type
_entity.pdbx_description
1 polymer ?
#
loop_
_entity_poly.entity_id
_entity_poly.type
_entity_poly.pdbx_seq_one_letter_code
_entity_poly.pdbx_strand_id
1 'polypeptide(L)'
;MAILVLGGAGYIGSHMVDRLVNEGQEKVVVVDSLVTGHRSAVHPDAVFYQGDLADQDFMRTVFKEHADIDAVIHFAAYSLVAESMADPLKYFDNNTAGMVKLLEVMHECGVHYIVFSSTAATYGIPEEIPILETTPQKPINPYGESKLMMETIMRWADQAYGIKYVPLRYFNVAGAKPDGSIGEDHGPETHLLPIVLQVAQGKREKISIFGDDYQTPDGTNVRDYVHPFDLADAHLLAVEYLRKGNESTAFNLGSSTGFSNLQIVEAARKVTGYPIPLELADRRPGDPDTLIASSEKARAILGWQPKFDNIETIIQTAWAWHSSHPDGYNDR
;
A
#
# COMPACT_ATOMS: atom_id res chain seq x y z
N MET A 1 15.63 -4.24 -19.64
CA MET A 1 14.94 -3.11 -18.96
C MET A 1 15.06 -3.33 -17.48
N ALA A 2 14.97 -2.29 -16.69
CA ALA A 2 14.99 -2.38 -15.24
C ALA A 2 13.81 -1.59 -14.65
N ILE A 3 13.30 -2.06 -13.51
CA ILE A 3 12.27 -1.35 -12.74
C ILE A 3 12.91 -0.80 -11.48
N LEU A 4 12.70 0.48 -11.21
CA LEU A 4 13.06 1.12 -9.95
C LEU A 4 11.88 1.05 -8.98
N VAL A 5 12.10 0.44 -7.81
CA VAL A 5 11.11 0.36 -6.72
C VAL A 5 11.53 1.31 -5.60
N LEU A 6 10.79 2.39 -5.40
CA LEU A 6 10.98 3.34 -4.32
C LEU A 6 10.14 2.93 -3.10
N GLY A 7 10.78 2.83 -1.94
CA GLY A 7 10.15 2.27 -0.74
C GLY A 7 10.09 0.73 -0.76
N GLY A 8 11.05 0.09 -1.46
CA GLY A 8 11.07 -1.37 -1.64
C GLY A 8 11.50 -2.16 -0.41
N ALA A 9 11.89 -1.52 0.69
CA ALA A 9 12.16 -2.14 1.98
C ALA A 9 10.96 -2.05 2.95
N GLY A 10 9.89 -1.34 2.57
CA GLY A 10 8.63 -1.28 3.31
C GLY A 10 7.76 -2.52 3.09
N TYR A 11 6.66 -2.61 3.84
CA TYR A 11 5.76 -3.76 3.82
C TYR A 11 5.28 -4.14 2.39
N ILE A 12 4.63 -3.21 1.68
CA ILE A 12 4.10 -3.51 0.34
C ILE A 12 5.24 -3.59 -0.68
N GLY A 13 6.22 -2.69 -0.56
CA GLY A 13 7.35 -2.62 -1.49
C GLY A 13 8.21 -3.88 -1.51
N SER A 14 8.45 -4.50 -0.36
CA SER A 14 9.23 -5.75 -0.29
C SER A 14 8.54 -6.93 -0.98
N HIS A 15 7.19 -7.03 -0.86
CA HIS A 15 6.42 -8.03 -1.61
C HIS A 15 6.47 -7.77 -3.12
N MET A 16 6.48 -6.49 -3.54
CA MET A 16 6.65 -6.13 -4.95
C MET A 16 8.03 -6.52 -5.47
N VAL A 17 9.09 -6.22 -4.69
CA VAL A 17 10.48 -6.60 -5.03
C VAL A 17 10.61 -8.12 -5.15
N ASP A 18 10.08 -8.87 -4.17
CA ASP A 18 10.08 -10.34 -4.19
C ASP A 18 9.35 -10.88 -5.45
N ARG A 19 8.21 -10.28 -5.78
CA ARG A 19 7.42 -10.66 -6.95
C ARG A 19 8.18 -10.44 -8.26
N LEU A 20 8.80 -9.26 -8.42
CA LEU A 20 9.59 -8.91 -9.60
C LEU A 20 10.80 -9.82 -9.79
N VAL A 21 11.57 -10.07 -8.72
CA VAL A 21 12.77 -10.92 -8.78
C VAL A 21 12.41 -12.36 -9.11
N ASN A 22 11.36 -12.91 -8.48
CA ASN A 22 10.96 -14.31 -8.71
C ASN A 22 10.35 -14.54 -10.10
N GLU A 23 9.78 -13.53 -10.76
CA GLU A 23 9.38 -13.63 -12.17
C GLU A 23 10.58 -13.63 -13.13
N GLY A 24 11.74 -13.12 -12.68
CA GLY A 24 13.02 -13.26 -13.37
C GLY A 24 13.13 -12.59 -14.74
N GLN A 25 12.19 -11.70 -15.09
CA GLN A 25 12.15 -11.08 -16.40
C GLN A 25 12.92 -9.76 -16.47
N GLU A 26 13.13 -9.09 -15.33
CA GLU A 26 13.69 -7.75 -15.29
C GLU A 26 14.65 -7.56 -14.11
N LYS A 27 15.60 -6.65 -14.30
CA LYS A 27 16.47 -6.18 -13.24
C LYS A 27 15.65 -5.30 -12.28
N VAL A 28 15.80 -5.53 -10.99
CA VAL A 28 15.12 -4.78 -9.94
C VAL A 28 16.12 -3.91 -9.19
N VAL A 29 15.89 -2.61 -9.20
CA VAL A 29 16.65 -1.62 -8.43
C VAL A 29 15.75 -1.09 -7.33
N VAL A 30 16.22 -1.05 -6.11
CA VAL A 30 15.48 -0.61 -4.93
C VAL A 30 16.16 0.61 -4.33
N VAL A 31 15.39 1.65 -4.05
CA VAL A 31 15.80 2.80 -3.23
C VAL A 31 14.89 2.88 -2.03
N ASP A 32 15.47 2.92 -0.83
CA ASP A 32 14.74 3.08 0.43
C ASP A 32 15.60 3.82 1.45
N SER A 33 15.00 4.71 2.22
CA SER A 33 15.70 5.44 3.28
C SER A 33 15.89 4.63 4.57
N LEU A 34 15.18 3.51 4.71
CA LEU A 34 15.09 2.66 5.90
C LEU A 34 14.55 3.40 7.16
N VAL A 35 13.81 4.49 6.99
CA VAL A 35 13.16 5.19 8.12
C VAL A 35 12.06 4.33 8.74
N THR A 36 11.31 3.61 7.90
CA THR A 36 10.24 2.69 8.33
C THR A 36 10.40 1.29 7.72
N GLY A 37 11.22 1.16 6.69
CA GLY A 37 11.51 -0.09 6.00
C GLY A 37 12.62 -0.90 6.68
N HIS A 38 12.72 -2.17 6.27
CA HIS A 38 13.68 -3.14 6.79
C HIS A 38 14.60 -3.65 5.68
N ARG A 39 15.93 -3.53 5.86
CA ARG A 39 16.88 -4.01 4.85
C ARG A 39 16.73 -5.51 4.59
N SER A 40 16.44 -6.28 5.62
CA SER A 40 16.24 -7.74 5.56
C SER A 40 14.96 -8.16 4.81
N ALA A 41 14.00 -7.25 4.61
CA ALA A 41 12.81 -7.50 3.80
C ALA A 41 13.09 -7.45 2.28
N VAL A 42 14.22 -6.85 1.86
CA VAL A 42 14.57 -6.70 0.45
C VAL A 42 15.20 -7.99 -0.07
N HIS A 43 14.66 -8.52 -1.17
CA HIS A 43 15.19 -9.73 -1.82
C HIS A 43 16.68 -9.59 -2.13
N PRO A 44 17.54 -10.60 -1.84
CA PRO A 44 18.99 -10.50 -1.96
C PRO A 44 19.48 -10.25 -3.41
N ASP A 45 18.74 -10.70 -4.41
CA ASP A 45 19.08 -10.52 -5.82
C ASP A 45 18.67 -9.15 -6.38
N ALA A 46 17.96 -8.30 -5.61
CA ALA A 46 17.68 -6.93 -6.00
C ALA A 46 18.89 -6.02 -5.72
N VAL A 47 19.15 -5.08 -6.61
CA VAL A 47 20.18 -4.04 -6.38
C VAL A 47 19.61 -3.01 -5.40
N PHE A 48 20.25 -2.84 -4.26
CA PHE A 48 19.72 -1.97 -3.20
C PHE A 48 20.61 -0.74 -2.97
N TYR A 49 19.96 0.42 -2.91
CA TYR A 49 20.54 1.69 -2.52
C TYR A 49 19.81 2.25 -1.28
N GLN A 50 20.55 2.54 -0.23
CA GLN A 50 20.00 3.26 0.90
C GLN A 50 20.13 4.77 0.65
N GLY A 51 19.00 5.47 0.60
CA GLY A 51 18.97 6.92 0.39
C GLY A 51 17.58 7.49 0.33
N ASP A 52 17.49 8.80 0.33
CA ASP A 52 16.24 9.54 0.24
C ASP A 52 15.93 9.90 -1.23
N LEU A 53 14.72 9.60 -1.69
CA LEU A 53 14.26 9.96 -3.03
C LEU A 53 14.22 11.49 -3.27
N ALA A 54 14.16 12.28 -2.19
CA ALA A 54 14.22 13.73 -2.26
C ALA A 54 15.64 14.30 -2.50
N ASP A 55 16.68 13.46 -2.34
CA ASP A 55 18.05 13.82 -2.74
C ASP A 55 18.21 13.59 -4.25
N GLN A 56 18.07 14.68 -5.01
CA GLN A 56 18.10 14.63 -6.47
C GLN A 56 19.48 14.20 -7.03
N ASP A 57 20.59 14.55 -6.40
CA ASP A 57 21.92 14.17 -6.87
C ASP A 57 22.16 12.66 -6.66
N PHE A 58 21.69 12.13 -5.53
CA PHE A 58 21.66 10.71 -5.28
C PHE A 58 20.78 9.99 -6.33
N MET A 59 19.57 10.46 -6.58
CA MET A 59 18.67 9.86 -7.56
C MET A 59 19.23 9.92 -8.99
N ARG A 60 19.86 11.04 -9.39
CA ARG A 60 20.58 11.13 -10.69
C ARG A 60 21.68 10.09 -10.81
N THR A 61 22.38 9.83 -9.71
CA THR A 61 23.42 8.79 -9.68
C THR A 61 22.82 7.41 -9.91
N VAL A 62 21.73 7.06 -9.22
CA VAL A 62 21.03 5.77 -9.40
C VAL A 62 20.56 5.60 -10.85
N PHE A 63 19.89 6.61 -11.44
CA PHE A 63 19.43 6.52 -12.84
C PHE A 63 20.60 6.44 -13.83
N LYS A 64 21.73 7.09 -13.55
CA LYS A 64 22.92 7.03 -14.39
C LYS A 64 23.60 5.65 -14.35
N GLU A 65 23.70 5.04 -13.18
CA GLU A 65 24.28 3.70 -13.00
C GLU A 65 23.37 2.60 -13.57
N HIS A 66 22.07 2.89 -13.67
CA HIS A 66 21.04 2.01 -14.21
C HIS A 66 20.27 2.68 -15.34
N ALA A 67 20.98 3.06 -16.40
CA ALA A 67 20.38 3.74 -17.56
C ALA A 67 19.35 2.89 -18.34
N ASP A 68 19.18 1.63 -17.95
CA ASP A 68 18.16 0.71 -18.46
C ASP A 68 16.84 0.75 -17.67
N ILE A 69 16.74 1.59 -16.62
CA ILE A 69 15.48 1.85 -15.91
C ILE A 69 14.53 2.58 -16.85
N ASP A 70 13.37 2.01 -17.10
CA ASP A 70 12.31 2.58 -17.92
C ASP A 70 11.01 2.87 -17.14
N ALA A 71 10.83 2.26 -15.97
CA ALA A 71 9.67 2.42 -15.14
C ALA A 71 10.02 2.57 -13.66
N VAL A 72 9.21 3.36 -12.95
CA VAL A 72 9.29 3.55 -11.49
C VAL A 72 8.01 3.02 -10.85
N ILE A 73 8.14 2.23 -9.79
CA ILE A 73 7.05 1.86 -8.88
C ILE A 73 7.28 2.57 -7.54
N HIS A 74 6.33 3.40 -7.13
CA HIS A 74 6.53 4.32 -6.02
C HIS A 74 5.65 3.97 -4.82
N PHE A 75 6.25 3.38 -3.78
CA PHE A 75 5.63 3.10 -2.48
C PHE A 75 6.09 4.07 -1.38
N ALA A 76 7.24 4.72 -1.55
CA ALA A 76 7.86 5.55 -0.51
C ALA A 76 6.97 6.73 -0.10
N ALA A 77 6.41 6.67 1.10
CA ALA A 77 5.59 7.75 1.67
C ALA A 77 5.34 7.50 3.16
N TYR A 78 5.11 8.55 3.93
CA TYR A 78 4.45 8.41 5.23
C TYR A 78 2.95 8.12 5.01
N SER A 79 2.38 7.20 5.80
CA SER A 79 1.03 6.65 5.57
C SER A 79 0.12 6.61 6.81
N LEU A 80 0.59 7.05 7.98
CA LEU A 80 -0.19 7.00 9.22
C LEU A 80 -1.16 8.18 9.31
N VAL A 81 -2.46 7.90 9.16
CA VAL A 81 -3.52 8.93 9.16
C VAL A 81 -3.51 9.75 10.45
N ALA A 82 -3.41 9.10 11.62
CA ALA A 82 -3.40 9.80 12.91
C ALA A 82 -2.18 10.71 13.07
N GLU A 83 -1.00 10.27 12.64
CA GLU A 83 0.21 11.09 12.64
C GLU A 83 0.06 12.29 11.70
N SER A 84 -0.55 12.10 10.52
CA SER A 84 -0.76 13.20 9.58
C SER A 84 -1.63 14.32 10.16
N MET A 85 -2.58 13.99 11.03
CA MET A 85 -3.41 14.99 11.72
C MET A 85 -2.62 15.76 12.78
N ALA A 86 -1.62 15.13 13.38
CA ALA A 86 -0.78 15.76 14.41
C ALA A 86 0.39 16.56 13.80
N ASP A 87 0.96 16.09 12.69
CA ASP A 87 2.09 16.72 11.99
C ASP A 87 1.85 16.73 10.47
N PRO A 88 0.97 17.60 9.96
CA PRO A 88 0.63 17.65 8.54
C PRO A 88 1.80 18.06 7.64
N LEU A 89 2.68 18.96 8.13
CA LEU A 89 3.78 19.47 7.31
C LEU A 89 4.81 18.39 6.97
N LYS A 90 5.05 17.45 7.88
CA LYS A 90 5.87 16.25 7.63
C LYS A 90 5.36 15.48 6.41
N TYR A 91 4.04 15.34 6.27
CA TYR A 91 3.41 14.62 5.15
C TYR A 91 3.50 15.39 3.84
N PHE A 92 3.27 16.69 3.85
CA PHE A 92 3.40 17.50 2.65
C PHE A 92 4.85 17.61 2.17
N ASP A 93 5.80 17.78 3.08
CA ASP A 93 7.22 17.85 2.72
C ASP A 93 7.71 16.50 2.16
N ASN A 94 7.52 15.41 2.88
CA ASN A 94 8.00 14.10 2.43
C ASN A 94 7.25 13.61 1.18
N ASN A 95 5.92 13.55 1.23
CA ASN A 95 5.15 12.93 0.16
C ASN A 95 5.06 13.85 -1.07
N THR A 96 4.63 15.08 -0.88
CA THR A 96 4.30 15.99 -1.98
C THR A 96 5.55 16.61 -2.59
N ALA A 97 6.43 17.22 -1.77
CA ALA A 97 7.67 17.81 -2.28
C ALA A 97 8.64 16.72 -2.78
N GLY A 98 8.69 15.55 -2.15
CA GLY A 98 9.46 14.41 -2.64
C GLY A 98 9.04 13.97 -4.04
N MET A 99 7.71 13.92 -4.32
CA MET A 99 7.20 13.60 -5.67
C MET A 99 7.65 14.61 -6.72
N VAL A 100 7.65 15.91 -6.40
CA VAL A 100 8.13 16.97 -7.34
C VAL A 100 9.59 16.68 -7.71
N LYS A 101 10.46 16.49 -6.73
CA LYS A 101 11.89 16.23 -6.93
C LYS A 101 12.15 14.96 -7.74
N LEU A 102 11.39 13.89 -7.47
CA LEU A 102 11.47 12.66 -8.25
C LEU A 102 11.13 12.87 -9.71
N LEU A 103 10.00 13.55 -10.01
CA LEU A 103 9.55 13.76 -11.38
C LEU A 103 10.50 14.69 -12.17
N GLU A 104 11.15 15.65 -11.52
CA GLU A 104 12.23 16.45 -12.13
C GLU A 104 13.38 15.56 -12.60
N VAL A 105 13.88 14.67 -11.74
CA VAL A 105 14.96 13.74 -12.10
C VAL A 105 14.52 12.71 -13.14
N MET A 106 13.30 12.18 -13.06
CA MET A 106 12.75 11.28 -14.08
C MET A 106 12.71 11.97 -15.46
N HIS A 107 12.26 13.23 -15.51
CA HIS A 107 12.24 14.02 -16.75
C HIS A 107 13.66 14.22 -17.30
N GLU A 108 14.62 14.64 -16.47
CA GLU A 108 16.03 14.83 -16.85
C GLU A 108 16.67 13.53 -17.39
N CYS A 109 16.31 12.38 -16.82
CA CYS A 109 16.86 11.07 -17.19
C CYS A 109 16.09 10.36 -18.30
N GLY A 110 14.97 10.93 -18.80
CA GLY A 110 14.16 10.36 -19.86
C GLY A 110 13.34 9.13 -19.43
N VAL A 111 13.00 9.00 -18.15
CA VAL A 111 12.13 7.94 -17.63
C VAL A 111 10.69 8.43 -17.62
N HIS A 112 9.82 7.72 -18.35
CA HIS A 112 8.48 8.21 -18.67
C HIS A 112 7.32 7.42 -18.05
N TYR A 113 7.58 6.37 -17.28
CA TYR A 113 6.52 5.54 -16.68
C TYR A 113 6.63 5.51 -15.16
N ILE A 114 5.52 5.82 -14.47
CA ILE A 114 5.42 5.71 -13.02
C ILE A 114 4.10 5.06 -12.61
N VAL A 115 4.17 3.99 -11.80
CA VAL A 115 3.04 3.41 -11.10
C VAL A 115 3.11 3.84 -9.64
N PHE A 116 2.04 4.43 -9.16
CA PHE A 116 1.99 5.09 -7.87
C PHE A 116 1.05 4.39 -6.89
N SER A 117 1.58 4.01 -5.75
CA SER A 117 0.81 3.55 -4.60
C SER A 117 0.01 4.72 -4.01
N SER A 118 -1.21 4.90 -4.52
CA SER A 118 -2.18 5.87 -4.00
C SER A 118 -3.05 5.23 -2.92
N THR A 119 -4.13 5.88 -2.55
CA THR A 119 -5.01 5.44 -1.47
C THR A 119 -6.46 5.79 -1.71
N ALA A 120 -7.36 4.98 -1.21
CA ALA A 120 -8.78 5.32 -1.15
C ALA A 120 -9.08 6.47 -0.16
N ALA A 121 -8.16 6.84 0.72
CA ALA A 121 -8.30 8.02 1.59
C ALA A 121 -8.43 9.34 0.80
N THR A 122 -8.07 9.36 -0.49
CA THR A 122 -8.30 10.51 -1.39
C THR A 122 -9.78 10.79 -1.61
N TYR A 123 -10.67 9.79 -1.47
CA TYR A 123 -12.11 9.97 -1.64
C TYR A 123 -12.79 10.61 -0.42
N GLY A 124 -12.17 10.51 0.78
CA GLY A 124 -12.78 10.95 2.03
C GLY A 124 -13.99 10.09 2.42
N ILE A 125 -15.13 10.74 2.68
CA ILE A 125 -16.40 10.07 2.99
C ILE A 125 -17.24 10.05 1.71
N PRO A 126 -17.35 8.90 1.02
CA PRO A 126 -18.10 8.79 -0.24
C PRO A 126 -19.60 8.80 0.02
N GLU A 127 -20.36 9.36 -0.92
CA GLU A 127 -21.83 9.36 -0.88
C GLU A 127 -22.43 8.03 -1.38
N GLU A 128 -21.67 7.30 -2.21
CA GLU A 128 -22.11 6.04 -2.82
C GLU A 128 -21.07 4.93 -2.65
N ILE A 129 -21.55 3.72 -2.42
CA ILE A 129 -20.77 2.49 -2.29
C ILE A 129 -21.29 1.47 -3.31
N PRO A 130 -20.42 0.73 -4.04
CA PRO A 130 -18.95 0.80 -3.98
C PRO A 130 -18.38 2.07 -4.63
N ILE A 131 -17.20 2.49 -4.13
CA ILE A 131 -16.49 3.67 -4.63
C ILE A 131 -15.93 3.38 -6.04
N LEU A 132 -16.25 4.26 -6.99
CA LEU A 132 -15.73 4.21 -8.35
C LEU A 132 -14.56 5.18 -8.54
N GLU A 133 -13.76 5.01 -9.60
CA GLU A 133 -12.68 5.96 -9.92
C GLU A 133 -13.21 7.35 -10.31
N THR A 134 -14.48 7.45 -10.68
CA THR A 134 -15.19 8.70 -11.00
C THR A 134 -15.76 9.40 -9.76
N THR A 135 -15.78 8.74 -8.59
CA THR A 135 -16.21 9.35 -7.33
C THR A 135 -15.36 10.57 -7.00
N PRO A 136 -15.96 11.72 -6.63
CA PRO A 136 -15.21 12.91 -6.27
C PRO A 136 -14.21 12.66 -5.15
N GLN A 137 -12.98 13.12 -5.35
CA GLN A 137 -11.93 13.05 -4.34
C GLN A 137 -12.03 14.26 -3.41
N LYS A 138 -12.34 14.01 -2.13
CA LYS A 138 -12.50 15.01 -1.08
C LYS A 138 -11.86 14.51 0.21
N PRO A 139 -10.51 14.43 0.29
CA PRO A 139 -9.82 13.90 1.45
C PRO A 139 -10.17 14.67 2.72
N ILE A 140 -10.19 13.96 3.86
CA ILE A 140 -10.54 14.52 5.18
C ILE A 140 -9.37 14.51 6.16
N ASN A 141 -8.18 14.18 5.68
CA ASN A 141 -6.95 14.18 6.48
C ASN A 141 -5.73 14.52 5.60
N PRO A 142 -4.63 15.02 6.21
CA PRO A 142 -3.44 15.44 5.46
C PRO A 142 -2.75 14.31 4.68
N TYR A 143 -2.83 13.07 5.15
CA TYR A 143 -2.32 11.92 4.39
C TYR A 143 -3.06 11.76 3.05
N GLY A 144 -4.40 11.67 3.08
CA GLY A 144 -5.22 11.59 1.87
C GLY A 144 -5.02 12.79 0.96
N GLU A 145 -4.93 14.01 1.53
CA GLU A 145 -4.65 15.25 0.79
C GLU A 145 -3.28 15.19 0.10
N SER A 146 -2.22 14.78 0.81
CA SER A 146 -0.88 14.66 0.23
C SER A 146 -0.86 13.67 -0.96
N LYS A 147 -1.56 12.54 -0.85
CA LYS A 147 -1.68 11.57 -1.94
C LYS A 147 -2.44 12.13 -3.14
N LEU A 148 -3.53 12.87 -2.92
CA LEU A 148 -4.27 13.57 -3.99
C LEU A 148 -3.41 14.64 -4.67
N MET A 149 -2.62 15.39 -3.90
CA MET A 149 -1.66 16.36 -4.45
C MET A 149 -0.61 15.66 -5.32
N MET A 150 -0.09 14.50 -4.91
CA MET A 150 0.85 13.72 -5.72
C MET A 150 0.21 13.28 -7.05
N GLU A 151 -1.04 12.80 -7.06
CA GLU A 151 -1.77 12.48 -8.29
C GLU A 151 -1.94 13.72 -9.19
N THR A 152 -2.22 14.87 -8.58
CA THR A 152 -2.36 16.14 -9.31
C THR A 152 -1.04 16.59 -9.95
N ILE A 153 0.07 16.47 -9.24
CA ILE A 153 1.42 16.79 -9.74
C ILE A 153 1.77 15.88 -10.93
N MET A 154 1.53 14.56 -10.81
CA MET A 154 1.78 13.61 -11.91
C MET A 154 0.94 13.92 -13.14
N ARG A 155 -0.31 14.36 -12.98
CA ARG A 155 -1.16 14.79 -14.10
C ARG A 155 -0.57 15.96 -14.87
N TRP A 156 0.00 16.94 -14.16
CA TRP A 156 0.66 18.07 -14.80
C TRP A 156 2.00 17.69 -15.44
N ALA A 157 2.75 16.75 -14.83
CA ALA A 157 3.97 16.22 -15.41
C ALA A 157 3.71 15.40 -16.69
N ASP A 158 2.59 14.66 -16.75
CA ASP A 158 2.16 13.98 -17.97
C ASP A 158 1.86 14.97 -19.09
N GLN A 159 1.08 16.02 -18.82
CA GLN A 159 0.74 17.03 -19.80
C GLN A 159 1.96 17.81 -20.33
N ALA A 160 2.92 18.11 -19.44
CA ALA A 160 4.06 18.95 -19.77
C ALA A 160 5.25 18.16 -20.35
N TYR A 161 5.48 16.95 -19.86
CA TYR A 161 6.70 16.18 -20.10
C TYR A 161 6.46 14.79 -20.65
N GLY A 162 5.18 14.34 -20.74
CA GLY A 162 4.82 13.00 -21.21
C GLY A 162 5.17 11.88 -20.22
N ILE A 163 5.30 12.19 -18.93
CA ILE A 163 5.51 11.17 -17.89
C ILE A 163 4.16 10.51 -17.61
N LYS A 164 3.93 9.35 -18.19
CA LYS A 164 2.70 8.57 -18.02
C LYS A 164 2.64 7.94 -16.65
N TYR A 165 1.46 7.95 -16.02
CA TYR A 165 1.29 7.50 -14.66
C TYR A 165 0.01 6.69 -14.44
N VAL A 166 0.08 5.75 -13.49
CA VAL A 166 -1.07 5.00 -12.99
C VAL A 166 -1.11 5.07 -11.47
N PRO A 167 -2.04 5.83 -10.85
CA PRO A 167 -2.29 5.72 -9.43
C PRO A 167 -3.19 4.51 -9.16
N LEU A 168 -2.74 3.63 -8.28
CA LEU A 168 -3.51 2.50 -7.76
C LEU A 168 -4.05 2.88 -6.38
N ARG A 169 -5.38 2.97 -6.26
CA ARG A 169 -6.07 3.40 -5.04
C ARG A 169 -6.65 2.20 -4.32
N TYR A 170 -6.19 1.95 -3.10
CA TYR A 170 -6.63 0.83 -2.28
C TYR A 170 -6.80 1.24 -0.81
N PHE A 171 -7.47 0.40 -0.03
CA PHE A 171 -7.74 0.64 1.38
C PHE A 171 -6.73 -0.08 2.27
N ASN A 172 -7.16 -1.15 2.95
CA ASN A 172 -6.30 -1.86 3.87
C ASN A 172 -5.52 -2.94 3.13
N VAL A 173 -4.23 -2.97 3.36
CA VAL A 173 -3.38 -4.07 2.90
C VAL A 173 -3.19 -5.02 4.07
N ALA A 174 -3.41 -6.30 3.85
CA ALA A 174 -3.25 -7.30 4.89
C ALA A 174 -2.76 -8.63 4.30
N GLY A 175 -1.98 -9.36 5.05
CA GLY A 175 -1.37 -10.61 4.61
C GLY A 175 0.16 -10.57 4.67
N ALA A 176 0.77 -11.62 4.23
CA ALA A 176 2.22 -11.77 4.16
C ALA A 176 2.60 -12.73 3.04
N LYS A 177 3.88 -12.89 2.76
CA LYS A 177 4.34 -13.95 1.86
C LYS A 177 3.92 -15.31 2.43
N PRO A 178 3.33 -16.23 1.61
CA PRO A 178 2.78 -17.48 2.11
C PRO A 178 3.76 -18.38 2.88
N ASP A 179 5.05 -18.28 2.59
CA ASP A 179 6.11 -19.00 3.32
C ASP A 179 6.51 -18.34 4.65
N GLY A 180 5.93 -17.17 4.98
CA GLY A 180 6.22 -16.42 6.18
C GLY A 180 7.58 -15.72 6.21
N SER A 181 8.25 -15.55 5.08
CA SER A 181 9.58 -14.91 5.01
C SER A 181 9.54 -13.38 4.91
N ILE A 182 8.42 -12.80 4.45
CA ILE A 182 8.20 -11.36 4.34
C ILE A 182 6.81 -11.04 4.89
N GLY A 183 6.70 -10.01 5.72
CA GLY A 183 5.42 -9.59 6.29
C GLY A 183 5.44 -8.16 6.81
N GLU A 184 4.38 -7.80 7.53
CA GLU A 184 4.16 -6.47 8.07
C GLU A 184 4.86 -6.31 9.43
N ASP A 185 5.73 -5.29 9.53
CA ASP A 185 6.37 -4.88 10.78
C ASP A 185 6.44 -3.35 10.86
N HIS A 186 5.52 -2.77 11.61
CA HIS A 186 5.44 -1.33 11.84
C HIS A 186 5.68 -0.99 13.32
N GLY A 187 6.35 0.10 13.56
CA GLY A 187 6.52 0.66 14.89
C GLY A 187 6.17 2.16 14.93
N PRO A 188 5.04 2.56 15.54
CA PRO A 188 4.01 1.75 16.21
C PRO A 188 3.03 1.07 15.25
N GLU A 189 2.47 -0.09 15.65
CA GLU A 189 1.44 -0.77 14.88
C GLU A 189 0.05 -0.19 15.15
N THR A 190 -0.66 0.16 14.08
CA THR A 190 -2.00 0.79 14.15
C THR A 190 -3.06 0.08 13.31
N HIS A 191 -2.67 -0.90 12.49
CA HIS A 191 -3.59 -1.64 11.62
C HIS A 191 -4.33 -2.73 12.38
N LEU A 192 -5.60 -2.95 12.04
CA LEU A 192 -6.49 -3.86 12.76
C LEU A 192 -5.95 -5.29 12.78
N LEU A 193 -5.59 -5.85 11.62
CA LEU A 193 -5.21 -7.26 11.54
C LEU A 193 -3.95 -7.58 12.35
N PRO A 194 -2.83 -6.85 12.23
CA PRO A 194 -1.67 -7.09 13.11
C PRO A 194 -1.99 -6.96 14.60
N ILE A 195 -2.83 -5.97 14.99
CA ILE A 195 -3.25 -5.80 16.39
C ILE A 195 -4.04 -7.02 16.88
N VAL A 196 -4.96 -7.55 16.06
CA VAL A 196 -5.70 -8.79 16.36
C VAL A 196 -4.74 -9.97 16.53
N LEU A 197 -3.73 -10.10 15.67
CA LEU A 197 -2.73 -11.16 15.75
C LEU A 197 -1.79 -10.98 16.95
N GLN A 198 -1.49 -9.75 17.38
CA GLN A 198 -0.77 -9.49 18.64
C GLN A 198 -1.52 -10.00 19.88
N VAL A 199 -2.87 -9.98 19.86
CA VAL A 199 -3.67 -10.63 20.91
C VAL A 199 -3.47 -12.14 20.89
N ALA A 200 -3.51 -12.77 19.72
CA ALA A 200 -3.25 -14.20 19.58
C ALA A 200 -1.82 -14.59 20.02
N GLN A 201 -0.83 -13.70 19.82
CA GLN A 201 0.55 -13.88 20.31
C GLN A 201 0.69 -13.67 21.84
N GLY A 202 -0.36 -13.20 22.54
CA GLY A 202 -0.28 -12.85 23.97
C GLY A 202 0.42 -11.52 24.28
N LYS A 203 0.70 -10.69 23.26
CA LYS A 203 1.31 -9.35 23.42
C LYS A 203 0.30 -8.29 23.86
N ARG A 204 -0.99 -8.57 23.67
CA ARG A 204 -2.13 -7.76 24.11
C ARG A 204 -3.15 -8.63 24.79
N GLU A 205 -3.82 -8.12 25.81
CA GLU A 205 -4.87 -8.85 26.53
C GLU A 205 -6.14 -9.00 25.69
N LYS A 206 -6.49 -7.98 24.91
CA LYS A 206 -7.73 -7.91 24.13
C LYS A 206 -7.60 -6.95 22.97
N ILE A 207 -8.56 -7.02 22.04
CA ILE A 207 -8.77 -6.05 20.96
C ILE A 207 -9.99 -5.15 21.29
N SER A 208 -9.89 -3.85 21.05
CA SER A 208 -11.02 -2.92 21.13
C SER A 208 -11.61 -2.70 19.74
N ILE A 209 -12.91 -2.97 19.59
CA ILE A 209 -13.70 -2.69 18.40
C ILE A 209 -14.48 -1.40 18.64
N PHE A 210 -14.26 -0.40 17.77
CA PHE A 210 -14.81 0.95 17.94
C PHE A 210 -16.15 1.08 17.21
N GLY A 211 -17.25 1.08 17.97
CA GLY A 211 -18.62 1.15 17.50
C GLY A 211 -19.24 -0.22 17.19
N ASP A 212 -20.49 -0.38 17.62
CA ASP A 212 -21.32 -1.57 17.42
C ASP A 212 -22.72 -1.21 16.90
N ASP A 213 -22.89 0.04 16.48
CA ASP A 213 -24.15 0.63 16.04
C ASP A 213 -24.08 1.21 14.62
N TYR A 214 -23.09 0.76 13.81
CA TYR A 214 -22.99 1.10 12.39
C TYR A 214 -24.13 0.45 11.59
N GLN A 215 -24.51 1.07 10.47
CA GLN A 215 -25.56 0.53 9.57
C GLN A 215 -24.99 -0.60 8.71
N THR A 216 -24.55 -1.67 9.37
CA THR A 216 -23.94 -2.88 8.80
C THR A 216 -24.59 -4.12 9.41
N PRO A 217 -24.43 -5.32 8.81
CA PRO A 217 -25.11 -6.52 9.30
C PRO A 217 -24.83 -6.91 10.75
N ASP A 218 -23.61 -6.63 11.27
CA ASP A 218 -23.19 -6.98 12.62
C ASP A 218 -22.95 -5.75 13.52
N GLY A 219 -23.26 -4.55 13.02
CA GLY A 219 -23.10 -3.30 13.74
C GLY A 219 -21.67 -2.75 13.75
N THR A 220 -20.68 -3.48 13.25
CA THR A 220 -19.30 -2.98 13.16
C THR A 220 -18.97 -2.49 11.75
N ASN A 221 -18.03 -1.55 11.63
CA ASN A 221 -17.70 -0.97 10.34
C ASN A 221 -17.07 -1.99 9.38
N VAL A 222 -17.34 -1.81 8.09
CA VAL A 222 -16.87 -2.67 7.00
C VAL A 222 -15.74 -1.98 6.25
N ARG A 223 -14.66 -2.71 5.99
CA ARG A 223 -13.48 -2.24 5.25
C ARG A 223 -13.10 -3.23 4.18
N ASP A 224 -12.49 -2.70 3.12
CA ASP A 224 -11.92 -3.48 2.04
C ASP A 224 -10.48 -3.89 2.37
N TYR A 225 -10.12 -5.12 2.02
CA TYR A 225 -8.80 -5.69 2.27
C TYR A 225 -8.22 -6.27 0.98
N VAL A 226 -6.94 -6.00 0.73
CA VAL A 226 -6.21 -6.50 -0.42
C VAL A 226 -4.90 -7.13 0.04
N HIS A 227 -4.58 -8.31 -0.47
CA HIS A 227 -3.32 -8.99 -0.16
C HIS A 227 -2.13 -8.32 -0.86
N PRO A 228 -0.94 -8.20 -0.22
CA PRO A 228 0.21 -7.51 -0.82
C PRO A 228 0.69 -8.14 -2.14
N PHE A 229 0.56 -9.45 -2.35
CA PHE A 229 0.88 -10.07 -3.64
C PHE A 229 -0.15 -9.74 -4.73
N ASP A 230 -1.43 -9.62 -4.39
CA ASP A 230 -2.43 -9.17 -5.37
C ASP A 230 -2.21 -7.71 -5.76
N LEU A 231 -1.72 -6.87 -4.83
CA LEU A 231 -1.25 -5.52 -5.15
C LEU A 231 -0.01 -5.55 -6.04
N ALA A 232 0.96 -6.42 -5.75
CA ALA A 232 2.15 -6.55 -6.58
C ALA A 232 1.79 -6.94 -8.02
N ASP A 233 0.87 -7.91 -8.21
CA ASP A 233 0.35 -8.27 -9.53
C ASP A 233 -0.31 -7.06 -10.22
N ALA A 234 -1.10 -6.25 -9.51
CA ALA A 234 -1.71 -5.04 -10.07
C ALA A 234 -0.68 -3.97 -10.50
N HIS A 235 0.39 -3.78 -9.72
CA HIS A 235 1.47 -2.85 -10.07
C HIS A 235 2.21 -3.30 -11.33
N LEU A 236 2.52 -4.59 -11.46
CA LEU A 236 3.12 -5.15 -12.68
C LEU A 236 2.23 -4.92 -13.91
N LEU A 237 0.95 -5.28 -13.81
CA LEU A 237 -0.01 -5.07 -14.89
C LEU A 237 -0.14 -3.59 -15.27
N ALA A 238 -0.03 -2.67 -14.30
CA ALA A 238 -0.03 -1.24 -14.55
C ALA A 238 1.24 -0.75 -15.26
N VAL A 239 2.42 -1.30 -14.93
CA VAL A 239 3.67 -1.03 -15.69
C VAL A 239 3.52 -1.49 -17.14
N GLU A 240 3.05 -2.73 -17.34
CA GLU A 240 2.81 -3.25 -18.70
C GLU A 240 1.77 -2.44 -19.47
N TYR A 241 0.72 -1.97 -18.79
CA TYR A 241 -0.31 -1.10 -19.38
C TYR A 241 0.32 0.18 -19.93
N LEU A 242 1.20 0.84 -19.16
CA LEU A 242 1.90 2.04 -19.61
C LEU A 242 2.88 1.76 -20.75
N ARG A 243 3.65 0.67 -20.68
CA ARG A 243 4.60 0.24 -21.72
C ARG A 243 3.93 -0.08 -23.06
N LYS A 244 2.65 -0.46 -23.04
CA LYS A 244 1.84 -0.65 -24.27
C LYS A 244 1.40 0.68 -24.90
N GLY A 245 1.80 1.83 -24.33
CA GLY A 245 1.46 3.16 -24.85
C GLY A 245 0.07 3.65 -24.47
N ASN A 246 -0.53 3.10 -23.43
CA ASN A 246 -1.84 3.55 -22.96
C ASN A 246 -1.75 4.86 -22.17
N GLU A 247 -2.85 5.58 -22.12
CA GLU A 247 -2.95 6.87 -21.42
C GLU A 247 -3.00 6.69 -19.89
N SER A 248 -2.53 7.72 -19.19
CA SER A 248 -2.59 7.78 -17.73
C SER A 248 -4.01 7.67 -17.21
N THR A 249 -4.23 6.79 -16.24
CA THR A 249 -5.55 6.59 -15.61
C THR A 249 -5.42 5.95 -14.24
N ALA A 250 -6.36 6.24 -13.33
CA ALA A 250 -6.42 5.63 -12.02
C ALA A 250 -7.15 4.29 -12.05
N PHE A 251 -6.80 3.38 -11.13
CA PHE A 251 -7.55 2.17 -10.85
C PHE A 251 -7.75 1.99 -9.36
N ASN A 252 -8.96 1.61 -8.97
CA ASN A 252 -9.28 1.15 -7.64
C ASN A 252 -8.95 -0.34 -7.50
N LEU A 253 -8.38 -0.73 -6.37
CA LEU A 253 -8.09 -2.12 -6.04
C LEU A 253 -8.78 -2.46 -4.72
N GLY A 254 -9.64 -3.47 -4.73
CA GLY A 254 -10.38 -3.93 -3.58
C GLY A 254 -11.02 -5.29 -3.82
N SER A 255 -11.52 -5.90 -2.76
CA SER A 255 -12.26 -7.16 -2.81
C SER A 255 -13.65 -7.00 -3.44
N SER A 256 -14.17 -5.76 -3.50
CA SER A 256 -15.52 -5.39 -3.89
C SER A 256 -16.64 -5.89 -2.95
N THR A 257 -16.29 -6.55 -1.85
CA THR A 257 -17.24 -7.09 -0.85
C THR A 257 -16.99 -6.54 0.55
N GLY A 258 -15.72 -6.33 0.92
CA GLY A 258 -15.32 -5.88 2.25
C GLY A 258 -15.55 -6.92 3.35
N PHE A 259 -15.00 -6.63 4.54
CA PHE A 259 -15.17 -7.44 5.76
C PHE A 259 -15.39 -6.51 6.94
N SER A 260 -16.30 -6.90 7.85
CA SER A 260 -16.51 -6.17 9.09
C SER A 260 -15.38 -6.45 10.10
N ASN A 261 -15.22 -5.55 11.07
CA ASN A 261 -14.21 -5.76 12.10
C ASN A 261 -14.45 -7.05 12.91
N LEU A 262 -15.71 -7.40 13.18
CA LEU A 262 -16.03 -8.67 13.84
C LEU A 262 -15.70 -9.87 12.96
N GLN A 263 -15.97 -9.82 11.64
CA GLN A 263 -15.58 -10.89 10.72
C GLN A 263 -14.07 -11.12 10.71
N ILE A 264 -13.25 -10.05 10.80
CA ILE A 264 -11.79 -10.16 10.92
C ILE A 264 -11.40 -10.91 12.21
N VAL A 265 -12.00 -10.55 13.35
CA VAL A 265 -11.70 -11.21 14.64
C VAL A 265 -12.12 -12.68 14.62
N GLU A 266 -13.31 -12.99 14.10
CA GLU A 266 -13.79 -14.39 14.02
C GLU A 266 -12.92 -15.24 13.08
N ALA A 267 -12.53 -14.70 11.93
CA ALA A 267 -11.63 -15.37 11.02
C ALA A 267 -10.24 -15.61 11.68
N ALA A 268 -9.74 -14.62 12.43
CA ALA A 268 -8.48 -14.74 13.15
C ALA A 268 -8.55 -15.82 14.26
N ARG A 269 -9.67 -15.91 15.00
CA ARG A 269 -9.91 -17.00 15.99
C ARG A 269 -9.84 -18.36 15.32
N LYS A 270 -10.50 -18.49 14.17
CA LYS A 270 -10.52 -19.75 13.41
C LYS A 270 -9.14 -20.15 12.90
N VAL A 271 -8.38 -19.19 12.35
CA VAL A 271 -7.06 -19.45 11.77
C VAL A 271 -6.01 -19.71 12.83
N THR A 272 -5.99 -18.92 13.89
CA THR A 272 -4.94 -19.00 14.92
C THR A 272 -5.22 -20.07 15.97
N GLY A 273 -6.50 -20.44 16.19
CA GLY A 273 -6.94 -21.31 17.27
C GLY A 273 -6.96 -20.64 18.66
N TYR A 274 -6.71 -19.33 18.75
CA TYR A 274 -6.72 -18.56 19.99
C TYR A 274 -8.07 -17.85 20.20
N PRO A 275 -8.51 -17.67 21.47
CA PRO A 275 -9.84 -17.11 21.76
C PRO A 275 -9.99 -15.62 21.38
N ILE A 276 -8.90 -14.86 21.28
CA ILE A 276 -8.83 -13.44 20.97
C ILE A 276 -9.96 -12.64 21.65
N PRO A 277 -9.81 -12.30 22.96
CA PRO A 277 -10.79 -11.50 23.67
C PRO A 277 -10.99 -10.15 23.02
N LEU A 278 -12.24 -9.68 22.98
CA LEU A 278 -12.57 -8.35 22.45
C LEU A 278 -13.42 -7.55 23.44
N GLU A 279 -13.37 -6.23 23.33
CA GLU A 279 -14.29 -5.30 23.95
C GLU A 279 -14.86 -4.34 22.90
N LEU A 280 -16.09 -3.89 23.12
CA LEU A 280 -16.71 -2.84 22.34
C LEU A 280 -16.42 -1.49 23.00
N ALA A 281 -16.06 -0.50 22.18
CA ALA A 281 -15.78 0.87 22.60
C ALA A 281 -16.60 1.85 21.75
N ASP A 282 -16.71 3.11 22.21
CA ASP A 282 -17.42 4.15 21.48
C ASP A 282 -16.88 4.35 20.05
N ARG A 283 -17.72 4.75 19.12
CA ARG A 283 -17.34 5.09 17.74
C ARG A 283 -16.22 6.12 17.70
N ARG A 284 -15.33 5.98 16.75
CA ARG A 284 -14.39 7.05 16.39
C ARG A 284 -15.13 8.12 15.60
N PRO A 285 -14.98 9.42 15.94
CA PRO A 285 -15.60 10.50 15.17
C PRO A 285 -15.18 10.48 13.71
N GLY A 286 -16.15 10.56 12.79
CA GLY A 286 -15.90 10.62 11.35
C GLY A 286 -15.56 9.29 10.69
N ASP A 287 -15.67 8.17 11.41
CA ASP A 287 -15.43 6.84 10.82
C ASP A 287 -16.68 6.36 10.06
N PRO A 288 -16.63 6.15 8.74
CA PRO A 288 -17.79 5.75 7.95
C PRO A 288 -18.18 4.28 8.19
N ASP A 289 -19.46 3.98 8.00
CA ASP A 289 -20.01 2.62 8.20
C ASP A 289 -19.33 1.61 7.26
N THR A 290 -19.16 1.99 5.99
CA THR A 290 -18.65 1.09 4.94
C THR A 290 -17.71 1.83 4.00
N LEU A 291 -16.55 1.24 3.75
CA LEU A 291 -15.60 1.69 2.73
C LEU A 291 -15.16 0.51 1.85
N ILE A 292 -15.74 0.41 0.66
CA ILE A 292 -15.49 -0.65 -0.33
C ILE A 292 -15.28 0.01 -1.69
N ALA A 293 -14.23 -0.42 -2.42
CA ALA A 293 -13.97 0.03 -3.78
C ALA A 293 -14.48 -0.97 -4.82
N SER A 294 -15.00 -0.46 -5.94
CA SER A 294 -15.16 -1.29 -7.13
C SER A 294 -13.80 -1.48 -7.82
N SER A 295 -13.43 -2.72 -8.08
CA SER A 295 -12.25 -3.06 -8.88
C SER A 295 -12.59 -3.49 -10.32
N GLU A 296 -13.82 -3.25 -10.77
CA GLU A 296 -14.27 -3.65 -12.11
C GLU A 296 -13.41 -3.08 -13.24
N LYS A 297 -12.99 -1.81 -13.13
CA LYS A 297 -12.12 -1.16 -14.10
C LYS A 297 -10.74 -1.85 -14.16
N ALA A 298 -10.14 -2.17 -13.01
CA ALA A 298 -8.86 -2.88 -12.95
C ALA A 298 -8.99 -4.29 -13.56
N ARG A 299 -10.07 -5.00 -13.27
CA ARG A 299 -10.34 -6.32 -13.85
C ARG A 299 -10.53 -6.26 -15.38
N ALA A 300 -11.31 -5.28 -15.86
CA ALA A 300 -11.63 -5.16 -17.29
C ALA A 300 -10.44 -4.67 -18.14
N ILE A 301 -9.65 -3.71 -17.64
CA ILE A 301 -8.61 -3.04 -18.41
C ILE A 301 -7.24 -3.65 -18.17
N LEU A 302 -6.85 -3.88 -16.91
CA LEU A 302 -5.57 -4.50 -16.58
C LEU A 302 -5.61 -6.04 -16.65
N GLY A 303 -6.80 -6.64 -16.59
CA GLY A 303 -6.95 -8.09 -16.42
C GLY A 303 -6.61 -8.56 -15.00
N TRP A 304 -6.62 -7.65 -14.02
CA TRP A 304 -6.28 -7.96 -12.64
C TRP A 304 -7.26 -8.95 -12.01
N GLN A 305 -6.73 -10.03 -11.46
CA GLN A 305 -7.51 -11.07 -10.80
C GLN A 305 -6.84 -11.40 -9.47
N PRO A 306 -7.38 -10.90 -8.33
CA PRO A 306 -6.82 -11.23 -7.01
C PRO A 306 -6.95 -12.73 -6.74
N LYS A 307 -5.90 -13.30 -6.14
CA LYS A 307 -5.79 -14.73 -5.79
C LYS A 307 -6.05 -14.98 -4.31
N PHE A 308 -5.91 -13.92 -3.50
CA PHE A 308 -6.05 -13.96 -2.04
C PHE A 308 -7.28 -13.12 -1.62
N ASP A 309 -8.45 -13.41 -2.20
CA ASP A 309 -9.70 -12.66 -1.96
C ASP A 309 -10.51 -13.15 -0.74
N ASN A 310 -10.05 -14.22 -0.09
CA ASN A 310 -10.66 -14.79 1.10
C ASN A 310 -9.94 -14.32 2.36
N ILE A 311 -10.69 -13.80 3.34
CA ILE A 311 -10.11 -13.23 4.56
C ILE A 311 -9.35 -14.27 5.39
N GLU A 312 -9.79 -15.53 5.42
CA GLU A 312 -9.07 -16.58 6.15
C GLU A 312 -7.70 -16.84 5.52
N THR A 313 -7.60 -16.83 4.19
CA THR A 313 -6.32 -16.97 3.47
C THR A 313 -5.39 -15.79 3.74
N ILE A 314 -5.93 -14.56 3.72
CA ILE A 314 -5.16 -13.35 4.07
C ILE A 314 -4.60 -13.48 5.50
N ILE A 315 -5.45 -13.86 6.46
CA ILE A 315 -5.05 -14.03 7.85
C ILE A 315 -4.05 -15.19 8.03
N GLN A 316 -4.20 -16.30 7.29
CA GLN A 316 -3.26 -17.42 7.33
C GLN A 316 -1.85 -16.99 6.95
N THR A 317 -1.69 -16.22 5.88
CA THR A 317 -0.38 -15.71 5.46
C THR A 317 0.19 -14.73 6.50
N ALA A 318 -0.63 -13.79 7.00
CA ALA A 318 -0.21 -12.88 8.06
C ALA A 318 0.20 -13.63 9.34
N TRP A 319 -0.56 -14.65 9.75
CA TRP A 319 -0.24 -15.46 10.92
C TRP A 319 1.05 -16.27 10.73
N ALA A 320 1.31 -16.81 9.54
CA ALA A 320 2.58 -17.48 9.23
C ALA A 320 3.79 -16.57 9.50
N TRP A 321 3.72 -15.31 9.09
CA TRP A 321 4.74 -14.30 9.38
C TRP A 321 4.82 -13.97 10.87
N HIS A 322 3.73 -13.52 11.48
CA HIS A 322 3.73 -13.05 12.87
C HIS A 322 4.08 -14.14 13.88
N SER A 323 3.71 -15.40 13.62
CA SER A 323 4.06 -16.52 14.50
C SER A 323 5.53 -16.94 14.41
N SER A 324 6.16 -16.80 13.25
CA SER A 324 7.58 -17.10 13.04
C SER A 324 8.50 -15.91 13.35
N HIS A 325 7.98 -14.69 13.33
CA HIS A 325 8.71 -13.45 13.61
C HIS A 325 8.01 -12.67 14.73
N PRO A 326 8.01 -13.17 15.96
CA PRO A 326 7.29 -12.51 17.05
C PRO A 326 7.80 -11.06 17.29
N ASP A 327 9.08 -10.81 17.09
CA ASP A 327 9.70 -9.51 17.31
C ASP A 327 9.95 -8.72 16.02
N GLY A 328 9.32 -9.15 14.90
CA GLY A 328 9.48 -8.52 13.59
C GLY A 328 10.83 -8.84 12.94
N TYR A 329 11.32 -7.91 12.10
CA TYR A 329 12.65 -7.99 11.51
C TYR A 329 13.73 -7.65 12.55
N ASN A 330 14.90 -8.32 12.48
CA ASN A 330 15.99 -8.17 13.45
C ASN A 330 17.06 -7.14 13.03
N ASP A 331 16.71 -6.17 12.18
CA ASP A 331 17.64 -5.23 11.55
C ASP A 331 17.36 -3.76 11.89
N ARG A 332 16.71 -3.49 13.03
CA ARG A 332 16.53 -2.15 13.63
C ARG A 332 17.63 -1.81 14.60
#